data_8e083a8cf1ca7a4515a80f7f41eaacb8
#
_entry.id   8e083a8cf1ca7a4515a80f7f41eaacb8
#
_cell.length_a   1.000
_cell.length_b   1.000
_cell.length_c   1.000
_cell.angle_alpha   90.00
_cell.angle_beta   90.00
_cell.angle_gamma   90.00
#
_symmetry.space_group_name_H-M   'P 1'
#
loop_
_entity.id
_entity.type
_entity.pdbx_description
1 polymer ?
#
loop_
_entity_poly.entity_id
_entity_poly.type
_entity_poly.pdbx_seq_one_letter_code
_entity_poly.pdbx_strand_id
1 'polypeptide(L)'
;MRCVSKSHTEDRTLTASAESSSPTIQTGPIRCWGTQHTHSRPRRIQTHGIIVTHYPAVLGTDAAGTVEGFAEGVTGFTVGDRVFTQGSLNKTHAAYQQYSLAAADVTAKIPENISFNDAASLSVGVVTATLGLFNQDDPVNSAALFPPWKEGGRGKYAGKPVVIFGGSTSVGQYVIQFAKLAGFSPIIATASLHNTELLKSYGATHVLDRRLSASDLITAVSHITSAPIQIVYDSVSLQDTQNVAYDVLAPGGTMVVVLDESVDPSKKTPEKKIVNVFGNTHVPQNHKTSVSLYSQLTSLLEKGLIRPNRVEVLPDGLTGIPDGLERIKNNQVSAVKLIARPQETA
;
A
#
# COMPACT_ATOMS: atom_id res chain seq x y z
N MET A 1 10.45 14.93 -23.46
CA MET A 1 11.65 14.52 -22.69
C MET A 1 12.09 13.17 -23.23
N ARG A 2 13.25 13.06 -23.83
CA ARG A 2 13.66 11.87 -24.60
C ARG A 2 14.05 10.74 -23.66
N CYS A 3 13.38 9.58 -23.76
CA CYS A 3 13.86 8.32 -23.25
C CYS A 3 15.01 7.83 -24.14
N VAL A 4 16.19 7.62 -23.57
CA VAL A 4 17.34 7.05 -24.29
C VAL A 4 17.44 5.58 -23.92
N SER A 5 17.12 4.71 -24.88
CA SER A 5 17.53 3.33 -24.88
C SER A 5 18.94 3.25 -25.46
N LYS A 6 19.91 2.73 -24.73
CA LYS A 6 21.15 2.18 -25.29
C LYS A 6 21.63 1.00 -24.44
N SER A 7 21.64 -0.15 -25.08
CA SER A 7 22.43 -1.32 -24.72
C SER A 7 23.92 -0.99 -24.80
N HIS A 8 24.69 -1.26 -23.76
CA HIS A 8 26.12 -1.56 -23.89
C HIS A 8 26.56 -2.42 -22.70
N THR A 9 27.02 -3.59 -23.03
CA THR A 9 27.85 -4.48 -22.23
C THR A 9 29.21 -3.84 -21.98
N GLU A 10 29.61 -3.66 -20.74
CA GLU A 10 31.02 -3.64 -20.34
C GLU A 10 31.17 -4.06 -18.89
N ASP A 11 32.00 -5.05 -18.74
CA ASP A 11 32.53 -5.70 -17.56
C ASP A 11 33.37 -4.72 -16.73
N ARG A 12 33.06 -4.50 -15.45
CA ARG A 12 33.97 -3.92 -14.46
C ARG A 12 33.74 -4.51 -13.08
N THR A 13 34.71 -5.35 -12.71
CA THR A 13 35.03 -5.76 -11.34
C THR A 13 35.02 -4.57 -10.37
N LEU A 14 34.16 -4.59 -9.37
CA LEU A 14 34.21 -3.69 -8.22
C LEU A 14 34.67 -4.45 -6.99
N THR A 15 35.86 -4.06 -6.51
CA THR A 15 36.47 -4.47 -5.24
C THR A 15 35.57 -4.00 -4.07
N ALA A 16 35.24 -4.94 -3.20
CA ALA A 16 34.49 -4.69 -1.97
C ALA A 16 35.38 -4.05 -0.91
N SER A 17 34.96 -2.91 -0.37
CA SER A 17 35.37 -2.43 0.95
C SER A 17 34.26 -2.78 1.95
N ALA A 18 34.66 -3.47 3.02
CA ALA A 18 33.78 -3.92 4.08
C ALA A 18 33.33 -2.75 4.95
N GLU A 19 31.98 -2.56 5.07
CA GLU A 19 31.39 -1.88 6.22
C GLU A 19 29.95 -2.37 6.47
N SER A 20 29.66 -2.72 7.73
CA SER A 20 28.41 -3.01 8.41
C SER A 20 27.53 -4.14 7.86
N SER A 21 27.44 -5.21 8.63
CA SER A 21 26.62 -6.41 8.42
C SER A 21 25.12 -6.14 8.59
N SER A 22 24.48 -5.57 7.57
CA SER A 22 23.06 -5.79 7.32
C SER A 22 22.90 -7.04 6.47
N PRO A 23 21.86 -7.88 6.67
CA PRO A 23 21.68 -9.07 5.86
C PRO A 23 21.59 -8.67 4.39
N THR A 24 22.48 -9.20 3.57
CA THR A 24 22.53 -8.93 2.13
C THR A 24 21.23 -9.41 1.50
N ILE A 25 20.38 -8.49 1.06
CA ILE A 25 19.14 -8.80 0.34
C ILE A 25 19.56 -9.36 -1.03
N GLN A 26 19.22 -10.63 -1.26
CA GLN A 26 19.45 -11.27 -2.54
C GLN A 26 18.38 -10.81 -3.54
N THR A 27 18.79 -10.27 -4.67
CA THR A 27 17.90 -9.71 -5.70
C THR A 27 18.02 -10.50 -6.99
N GLY A 28 16.92 -10.55 -7.75
CA GLY A 28 16.88 -11.15 -9.07
C GLY A 28 16.04 -10.31 -10.05
N PRO A 29 16.28 -10.41 -11.37
CA PRO A 29 15.50 -9.66 -12.36
C PRO A 29 14.08 -10.22 -12.47
N ILE A 30 13.09 -9.30 -12.52
CA ILE A 30 11.70 -9.59 -12.85
C ILE A 30 11.29 -8.78 -14.09
N ARG A 31 10.53 -9.40 -15.01
CA ARG A 31 9.86 -8.69 -16.08
C ARG A 31 8.61 -8.03 -15.49
N CYS A 32 8.53 -6.71 -15.54
CA CYS A 32 7.59 -5.96 -14.74
C CYS A 32 6.27 -5.59 -15.45
N TRP A 33 5.19 -5.57 -14.63
CA TRP A 33 4.01 -4.75 -14.81
C TRP A 33 4.00 -3.73 -13.67
N GLY A 34 4.04 -2.44 -13.99
CA GLY A 34 4.10 -1.37 -12.98
C GLY A 34 2.75 -0.73 -12.73
N THR A 35 2.53 -0.21 -11.53
CA THR A 35 1.31 0.50 -11.16
C THR A 35 1.56 1.91 -10.69
N GLN A 36 0.51 2.74 -10.81
CA GLN A 36 0.47 4.08 -10.24
C GLN A 36 -0.42 4.10 -9.01
N HIS A 37 0.02 4.80 -7.96
CA HIS A 37 -0.77 5.01 -6.76
C HIS A 37 -1.80 6.10 -6.94
N THR A 38 -3.05 5.82 -6.53
CA THR A 38 -4.16 6.78 -6.55
C THR A 38 -4.20 7.71 -5.35
N HIS A 39 -3.30 7.59 -4.35
CA HIS A 39 -3.51 8.26 -3.06
C HIS A 39 -2.44 9.18 -2.53
N SER A 40 -1.20 8.90 -2.73
CA SER A 40 -0.21 9.95 -2.51
C SER A 40 -0.18 10.76 -3.79
N ARG A 41 -0.67 11.98 -3.77
CA ARG A 41 -0.62 12.87 -4.93
C ARG A 41 0.71 12.66 -5.66
N PRO A 42 0.77 11.92 -6.78
CA PRO A 42 2.02 11.65 -7.49
C PRO A 42 2.75 12.94 -7.82
N ARG A 43 1.97 14.03 -7.93
CA ARG A 43 2.47 15.38 -8.15
C ARG A 43 3.32 15.90 -7.00
N ARG A 44 3.04 15.58 -5.71
CA ARG A 44 3.91 16.00 -4.60
C ARG A 44 5.25 15.27 -4.65
N ILE A 45 5.25 13.99 -4.98
CA ILE A 45 6.47 13.21 -5.13
C ILE A 45 7.27 13.70 -6.34
N GLN A 46 6.61 13.91 -7.48
CA GLN A 46 7.27 14.27 -8.74
C GLN A 46 7.52 15.77 -8.90
N THR A 47 6.62 16.65 -8.41
CA THR A 47 6.72 18.09 -8.65
C THR A 47 7.32 18.87 -7.48
N HIS A 48 7.40 18.31 -6.27
CA HIS A 48 7.94 18.99 -5.11
C HIS A 48 9.25 18.40 -4.59
N GLY A 49 9.81 17.35 -5.25
CA GLY A 49 11.10 16.76 -4.87
C GLY A 49 11.16 16.20 -3.45
N ILE A 50 10.00 15.84 -2.85
CA ILE A 50 9.94 15.41 -1.44
C ILE A 50 10.63 14.06 -1.23
N ILE A 51 10.50 13.15 -2.19
CA ILE A 51 11.09 11.79 -2.09
C ILE A 51 12.19 11.59 -3.15
N VAL A 52 12.01 12.15 -4.36
CA VAL A 52 12.99 12.06 -5.44
C VAL A 52 13.61 13.43 -5.66
N THR A 53 14.85 13.59 -5.24
CA THR A 53 15.60 14.86 -5.29
C THR A 53 16.57 14.94 -6.47
N HIS A 54 16.86 13.80 -7.13
CA HIS A 54 17.83 13.71 -8.23
C HIS A 54 17.17 13.15 -9.49
N TYR A 55 17.45 13.78 -10.65
CA TYR A 55 16.94 13.39 -11.96
C TYR A 55 18.10 13.23 -12.96
N PRO A 56 18.00 12.28 -13.94
CA PRO A 56 16.84 11.45 -14.27
C PRO A 56 16.62 10.31 -13.26
N ALA A 57 15.34 9.98 -12.98
CA ALA A 57 14.96 8.92 -12.06
C ALA A 57 13.94 7.97 -12.72
N VAL A 58 14.06 6.68 -12.43
CA VAL A 58 13.01 5.68 -12.72
C VAL A 58 12.10 5.61 -11.52
N LEU A 59 10.80 5.68 -11.73
CA LEU A 59 9.78 5.73 -10.69
C LEU A 59 8.96 4.43 -10.65
N GLY A 60 7.92 4.41 -9.80
CA GLY A 60 7.03 3.26 -9.62
C GLY A 60 7.54 2.31 -8.53
N THR A 61 6.62 1.86 -7.69
CA THR A 61 6.92 1.02 -6.52
C THR A 61 6.03 -0.21 -6.41
N ASP A 62 5.07 -0.41 -7.30
CA ASP A 62 4.32 -1.66 -7.43
C ASP A 62 4.74 -2.38 -8.69
N ALA A 63 5.12 -3.63 -8.58
CA ALA A 63 5.52 -4.46 -9.71
C ALA A 63 4.92 -5.86 -9.61
N ALA A 64 4.50 -6.39 -10.76
CA ALA A 64 4.22 -7.81 -10.97
C ALA A 64 4.90 -8.25 -12.25
N GLY A 65 5.29 -9.51 -12.34
CA GLY A 65 6.02 -9.99 -13.51
C GLY A 65 6.42 -11.44 -13.43
N THR A 66 7.27 -11.82 -14.37
CA THR A 66 7.86 -13.16 -14.45
C THR A 66 9.32 -13.10 -14.00
N VAL A 67 9.74 -14.06 -13.21
CA VAL A 67 11.15 -14.22 -12.83
C VAL A 67 11.96 -14.63 -14.06
N GLU A 68 12.91 -13.80 -14.47
CA GLU A 68 13.82 -14.06 -15.61
C GLU A 68 15.16 -14.64 -15.15
N GLY A 69 15.52 -14.45 -13.88
CA GLY A 69 16.72 -14.97 -13.25
C GLY A 69 16.80 -14.59 -11.78
N PHE A 70 17.73 -15.18 -11.05
CA PHE A 70 17.96 -14.87 -9.65
C PHE A 70 19.45 -15.07 -9.28
N ALA A 71 19.88 -14.37 -8.23
CA ALA A 71 21.25 -14.48 -7.73
C ALA A 71 21.47 -15.81 -7.02
N GLU A 72 22.75 -16.21 -6.90
CA GLU A 72 23.15 -17.38 -6.13
C GLU A 72 22.62 -17.29 -4.69
N GLY A 73 22.14 -18.42 -4.16
CA GLY A 73 21.58 -18.52 -2.81
C GLY A 73 20.11 -18.12 -2.68
N VAL A 74 19.46 -17.57 -3.71
CA VAL A 74 17.99 -17.36 -3.71
C VAL A 74 17.30 -18.72 -3.79
N THR A 75 16.38 -18.96 -2.86
CA THR A 75 15.56 -20.17 -2.80
C THR A 75 14.07 -19.84 -2.87
N GLY A 76 13.25 -20.83 -3.22
CA GLY A 76 11.80 -20.67 -3.27
C GLY A 76 11.25 -20.12 -4.60
N PHE A 77 12.12 -19.73 -5.54
CA PHE A 77 11.73 -19.25 -6.87
C PHE A 77 12.41 -20.06 -7.98
N THR A 78 11.74 -20.10 -9.13
CA THR A 78 12.26 -20.65 -10.39
C THR A 78 12.05 -19.63 -11.51
N VAL A 79 12.87 -19.69 -12.56
CA VAL A 79 12.65 -18.91 -13.78
C VAL A 79 11.29 -19.28 -14.36
N GLY A 80 10.50 -18.29 -14.75
CA GLY A 80 9.13 -18.44 -15.19
C GLY A 80 8.07 -18.27 -14.09
N ASP A 81 8.43 -18.25 -12.81
CA ASP A 81 7.47 -17.98 -11.73
C ASP A 81 6.82 -16.61 -11.90
N ARG A 82 5.50 -16.58 -11.73
CA ARG A 82 4.71 -15.37 -11.70
C ARG A 82 4.78 -14.75 -10.30
N VAL A 83 5.24 -13.50 -10.18
CA VAL A 83 5.51 -12.86 -8.88
C VAL A 83 5.03 -11.41 -8.85
N PHE A 84 4.83 -10.90 -7.62
CA PHE A 84 4.65 -9.47 -7.37
C PHE A 84 5.47 -9.04 -6.15
N THR A 85 5.88 -7.79 -6.16
CA THR A 85 6.75 -7.21 -5.15
C THR A 85 6.54 -5.72 -5.00
N GLN A 86 6.98 -5.16 -3.87
CA GLN A 86 7.19 -3.73 -3.77
C GLN A 86 8.60 -3.40 -4.27
N GLY A 87 8.67 -2.61 -5.33
CA GLY A 87 9.92 -2.00 -5.78
C GLY A 87 10.37 -0.87 -4.85
N SER A 88 11.49 -0.27 -5.16
CA SER A 88 11.99 0.90 -4.45
C SER A 88 12.23 2.06 -5.43
N LEU A 89 12.57 3.24 -4.91
CA LEU A 89 12.95 4.39 -5.75
C LEU A 89 14.40 4.33 -6.24
N ASN A 90 15.10 3.22 -6.03
CA ASN A 90 16.38 2.95 -6.64
C ASN A 90 16.16 2.60 -8.11
N LYS A 91 17.00 3.14 -9.01
CA LYS A 91 16.89 2.98 -10.46
C LYS A 91 16.73 1.52 -10.92
N THR A 92 17.38 0.57 -10.27
CA THR A 92 17.33 -0.86 -10.64
C THR A 92 16.13 -1.60 -10.07
N HIS A 93 15.47 -1.06 -9.03
CA HIS A 93 14.36 -1.68 -8.30
C HIS A 93 13.02 -0.98 -8.51
N ALA A 94 13.01 0.12 -9.25
CA ALA A 94 11.78 0.85 -9.57
C ALA A 94 10.94 0.09 -10.60
N ALA A 95 9.62 0.32 -10.61
CA ALA A 95 8.69 -0.47 -11.42
C ALA A 95 8.41 0.08 -12.83
N TYR A 96 8.70 1.34 -13.12
CA TYR A 96 8.42 1.93 -14.44
C TYR A 96 9.53 1.59 -15.45
N GLN A 97 9.77 0.32 -15.63
CA GLN A 97 10.74 -0.23 -16.57
C GLN A 97 10.35 -1.67 -16.95
N GLN A 98 10.90 -2.16 -18.06
CA GLN A 98 10.58 -3.50 -18.56
C GLN A 98 11.14 -4.62 -17.67
N TYR A 99 12.27 -4.38 -17.03
CA TYR A 99 12.93 -5.30 -16.11
C TYR A 99 13.30 -4.57 -14.82
N SER A 100 13.11 -5.22 -13.69
CA SER A 100 13.45 -4.67 -12.37
C SER A 100 14.07 -5.75 -11.50
N LEU A 101 14.90 -5.35 -10.55
CA LEU A 101 15.35 -6.23 -9.49
C LEU A 101 14.32 -6.25 -8.35
N ALA A 102 14.13 -7.41 -7.75
CA ALA A 102 13.25 -7.60 -6.60
C ALA A 102 13.98 -8.27 -5.44
N ALA A 103 13.72 -7.81 -4.23
CA ALA A 103 14.19 -8.48 -3.02
C ALA A 103 13.35 -9.74 -2.80
N ALA A 104 14.00 -10.90 -2.75
CA ALA A 104 13.34 -12.20 -2.74
C ALA A 104 12.41 -12.39 -1.52
N ASP A 105 12.81 -11.91 -0.36
CA ASP A 105 12.10 -12.06 0.91
C ASP A 105 10.84 -11.17 1.05
N VAL A 106 10.69 -10.15 0.20
CA VAL A 106 9.48 -9.33 0.06
C VAL A 106 8.90 -9.43 -1.36
N THR A 107 8.98 -10.62 -1.93
CA THR A 107 8.36 -11.03 -3.20
C THR A 107 7.45 -12.23 -2.95
N ALA A 108 6.24 -12.20 -3.48
CA ALA A 108 5.29 -13.30 -3.38
C ALA A 108 4.90 -13.84 -4.76
N LYS A 109 4.63 -15.15 -4.83
CA LYS A 109 4.12 -15.79 -6.05
C LYS A 109 2.67 -15.37 -6.28
N ILE A 110 2.31 -15.13 -7.54
CA ILE A 110 0.95 -14.84 -7.96
C ILE A 110 0.21 -16.18 -8.14
N PRO A 111 -0.87 -16.44 -7.39
CA PRO A 111 -1.65 -17.66 -7.60
C PRO A 111 -2.38 -17.63 -8.94
N GLU A 112 -2.83 -18.80 -9.42
CA GLU A 112 -3.44 -18.96 -10.76
C GLU A 112 -4.71 -18.13 -10.95
N ASN A 113 -5.49 -17.93 -9.89
CA ASN A 113 -6.73 -17.16 -9.90
C ASN A 113 -6.54 -15.62 -9.97
N ILE A 114 -5.29 -15.13 -9.99
CA ILE A 114 -4.96 -13.70 -10.05
C ILE A 114 -4.18 -13.39 -11.32
N SER A 115 -4.60 -12.37 -12.07
CA SER A 115 -3.87 -11.90 -13.24
C SER A 115 -2.64 -11.05 -12.87
N PHE A 116 -1.71 -10.83 -13.79
CA PHE A 116 -0.59 -9.91 -13.60
C PHE A 116 -1.06 -8.47 -13.32
N ASN A 117 -2.10 -8.02 -14.05
CA ASN A 117 -2.65 -6.69 -13.85
C ASN A 117 -3.20 -6.51 -12.43
N ASP A 118 -3.97 -7.50 -11.95
CA ASP A 118 -4.51 -7.49 -10.59
C ASP A 118 -3.38 -7.54 -9.55
N ALA A 119 -2.40 -8.41 -9.75
CA ALA A 119 -1.26 -8.56 -8.85
C ALA A 119 -0.43 -7.27 -8.73
N ALA A 120 -0.24 -6.56 -9.86
CA ALA A 120 0.44 -5.27 -9.88
C ALA A 120 -0.29 -4.18 -9.07
N SER A 121 -1.53 -4.38 -8.64
CA SER A 121 -2.28 -3.44 -7.81
C SER A 121 -2.04 -3.60 -6.30
N LEU A 122 -1.30 -4.64 -5.87
CA LEU A 122 -1.27 -5.10 -4.48
C LEU A 122 -0.27 -4.34 -3.59
N SER A 123 1.00 -4.36 -3.98
CA SER A 123 2.13 -4.25 -3.06
C SER A 123 2.07 -3.05 -2.09
N VAL A 124 2.16 -1.81 -2.58
CA VAL A 124 2.21 -0.65 -1.67
C VAL A 124 0.91 -0.46 -0.89
N GLY A 125 -0.25 -0.75 -1.53
CA GLY A 125 -1.54 -0.64 -0.85
C GLY A 125 -1.66 -1.62 0.32
N VAL A 126 -1.32 -2.90 0.09
CA VAL A 126 -1.31 -3.96 1.10
C VAL A 126 -0.30 -3.64 2.20
N VAL A 127 0.93 -3.28 1.82
CA VAL A 127 2.01 -2.97 2.77
C VAL A 127 1.66 -1.79 3.66
N THR A 128 1.16 -0.68 3.08
CA THR A 128 0.79 0.51 3.85
C THR A 128 -0.33 0.19 4.84
N ALA A 129 -1.37 -0.52 4.40
CA ALA A 129 -2.48 -0.92 5.28
C ALA A 129 -2.00 -1.80 6.44
N THR A 130 -1.14 -2.78 6.16
CA THR A 130 -0.69 -3.76 7.16
C THR A 130 0.35 -3.20 8.10
N LEU A 131 1.31 -2.41 7.63
CA LEU A 131 2.29 -1.77 8.48
C LEU A 131 1.63 -0.77 9.44
N GLY A 132 0.69 0.04 8.95
CA GLY A 132 -0.03 0.98 9.81
C GLY A 132 -0.82 0.31 10.93
N LEU A 133 -1.42 -0.87 10.66
CA LEU A 133 -2.21 -1.59 11.65
C LEU A 133 -1.38 -2.56 12.51
N PHE A 134 -0.42 -3.30 11.94
CA PHE A 134 0.09 -4.53 12.53
C PHE A 134 1.60 -4.60 12.72
N ASN A 135 2.35 -3.52 12.46
CA ASN A 135 3.79 -3.53 12.68
C ASN A 135 4.13 -3.40 14.16
N GLN A 136 4.31 -4.56 14.82
CA GLN A 136 4.66 -4.64 16.24
C GLN A 136 6.14 -4.30 16.50
N ASP A 137 6.98 -4.34 15.47
CA ASP A 137 8.40 -4.01 15.58
C ASP A 137 8.66 -2.49 15.52
N ASP A 138 7.66 -1.71 15.06
CA ASP A 138 7.68 -0.25 15.07
C ASP A 138 6.37 0.35 15.64
N PRO A 139 6.16 0.23 16.95
CA PRO A 139 4.94 0.76 17.57
C PRO A 139 4.83 2.28 17.56
N VAL A 140 5.89 3.00 17.19
CA VAL A 140 5.88 4.46 17.06
C VAL A 140 5.10 4.88 15.81
N ASN A 141 5.22 4.12 14.72
CA ASN A 141 4.62 4.40 13.41
C ASN A 141 3.49 3.41 13.04
N SER A 142 2.98 2.66 14.01
CA SER A 142 1.91 1.67 13.82
C SER A 142 0.95 1.63 15.00
N ALA A 143 -0.27 1.18 14.75
CA ALA A 143 -1.20 0.80 15.82
C ALA A 143 -0.75 -0.49 16.55
N ALA A 144 0.27 -1.16 16.03
CA ALA A 144 0.93 -2.34 16.60
C ALA A 144 -0.03 -3.48 17.02
N LEU A 145 -1.13 -3.63 16.29
CA LEU A 145 -2.09 -4.70 16.50
C LEU A 145 -1.47 -6.07 16.18
N PHE A 146 -2.06 -7.12 16.70
CA PHE A 146 -1.61 -8.48 16.39
C PHE A 146 -2.05 -8.87 14.96
N PRO A 147 -1.14 -9.33 14.08
CA PRO A 147 -1.41 -9.59 12.68
C PRO A 147 -2.42 -10.73 12.46
N PRO A 148 -3.45 -10.56 11.59
CA PRO A 148 -4.45 -11.60 11.34
C PRO A 148 -3.96 -12.77 10.49
N TRP A 149 -2.77 -12.70 9.91
CA TRP A 149 -2.13 -13.81 9.19
C TRP A 149 -1.26 -14.70 10.07
N LYS A 150 -1.04 -14.32 11.34
CA LYS A 150 -0.39 -15.16 12.33
C LYS A 150 -1.42 -16.02 13.08
N GLU A 151 -0.97 -17.14 13.64
CA GLU A 151 -1.80 -18.01 14.47
C GLU A 151 -2.44 -17.22 15.63
N GLY A 152 -3.73 -17.41 15.86
CA GLY A 152 -4.51 -16.66 16.87
C GLY A 152 -4.83 -15.21 16.49
N GLY A 153 -4.46 -14.75 15.29
CA GLY A 153 -4.70 -13.37 14.86
C GLY A 153 -6.05 -13.15 14.20
N ARG A 154 -6.61 -14.17 13.53
CA ARG A 154 -7.94 -14.08 12.91
C ARG A 154 -9.03 -13.92 13.96
N GLY A 155 -9.92 -12.96 13.75
CA GLY A 155 -11.03 -12.70 14.67
C GLY A 155 -10.62 -12.13 16.02
N LYS A 156 -9.34 -11.83 16.26
CA LYS A 156 -8.82 -11.36 17.56
C LYS A 156 -9.51 -10.10 18.07
N TYR A 157 -10.00 -9.25 17.18
CA TYR A 157 -10.65 -7.99 17.51
C TYR A 157 -12.17 -8.04 17.31
N ALA A 158 -12.78 -9.25 17.49
CA ALA A 158 -14.22 -9.45 17.35
C ALA A 158 -15.02 -8.45 18.21
N GLY A 159 -16.02 -7.81 17.58
CA GLY A 159 -16.89 -6.82 18.23
C GLY A 159 -16.26 -5.44 18.50
N LYS A 160 -14.99 -5.22 18.15
CA LYS A 160 -14.37 -3.90 18.27
C LYS A 160 -14.63 -3.09 17.00
N PRO A 161 -15.14 -1.85 17.09
CA PRO A 161 -15.36 -1.00 15.92
C PRO A 161 -14.04 -0.46 15.38
N VAL A 162 -14.03 -0.16 14.06
CA VAL A 162 -12.97 0.58 13.39
C VAL A 162 -13.57 1.58 12.40
N VAL A 163 -12.97 2.77 12.31
CA VAL A 163 -13.37 3.80 11.33
C VAL A 163 -12.24 4.02 10.34
N ILE A 164 -12.59 4.02 9.04
CA ILE A 164 -11.64 4.11 7.93
C ILE A 164 -12.03 5.27 7.04
N PHE A 165 -11.25 6.34 7.08
CA PHE A 165 -11.42 7.46 6.16
C PHE A 165 -10.79 7.11 4.81
N GLY A 166 -11.55 7.38 3.73
CA GLY A 166 -11.12 7.07 2.37
C GLY A 166 -11.16 5.56 2.05
N GLY A 167 -12.21 4.85 2.46
CA GLY A 167 -12.35 3.41 2.20
C GLY A 167 -12.22 2.99 0.74
N SER A 168 -12.50 3.88 -0.23
CA SER A 168 -12.35 3.61 -1.67
C SER A 168 -10.93 3.85 -2.20
N THR A 169 -10.03 4.35 -1.35
CA THR A 169 -8.62 4.51 -1.70
C THR A 169 -7.95 3.14 -1.86
N SER A 170 -6.82 3.03 -2.57
CA SER A 170 -6.11 1.75 -2.69
C SER A 170 -5.77 1.18 -1.31
N VAL A 171 -5.23 2.01 -0.42
CA VAL A 171 -4.90 1.61 0.96
C VAL A 171 -6.16 1.29 1.76
N GLY A 172 -7.19 2.15 1.71
CA GLY A 172 -8.44 1.96 2.47
C GLY A 172 -9.17 0.66 2.13
N GLN A 173 -9.15 0.24 0.86
CA GLN A 173 -9.70 -1.06 0.44
C GLN A 173 -8.99 -2.23 1.13
N TYR A 174 -7.67 -2.17 1.32
CA TYR A 174 -6.93 -3.20 2.05
C TYR A 174 -7.10 -3.09 3.56
N VAL A 175 -7.19 -1.87 4.11
CA VAL A 175 -7.51 -1.67 5.54
C VAL A 175 -8.84 -2.34 5.88
N ILE A 176 -9.88 -2.17 5.05
CA ILE A 176 -11.18 -2.83 5.22
C ILE A 176 -11.02 -4.36 5.25
N GLN A 177 -10.28 -4.93 4.29
CA GLN A 177 -10.11 -6.37 4.17
C GLN A 177 -9.32 -6.95 5.36
N PHE A 178 -8.24 -6.30 5.76
CA PHE A 178 -7.46 -6.75 6.92
C PHE A 178 -8.18 -6.52 8.24
N ALA A 179 -8.98 -5.46 8.37
CA ALA A 179 -9.86 -5.26 9.53
C ALA A 179 -10.91 -6.39 9.63
N LYS A 180 -11.51 -6.81 8.51
CA LYS A 180 -12.40 -7.97 8.46
C LYS A 180 -11.69 -9.25 8.91
N LEU A 181 -10.49 -9.54 8.39
CA LEU A 181 -9.72 -10.72 8.80
C LEU A 181 -9.37 -10.69 10.29
N ALA A 182 -9.05 -9.52 10.83
CA ALA A 182 -8.76 -9.30 12.23
C ALA A 182 -10.01 -9.37 13.13
N GLY A 183 -11.21 -9.39 12.53
CA GLY A 183 -12.49 -9.55 13.24
C GLY A 183 -13.17 -8.27 13.68
N PHE A 184 -12.69 -7.09 13.26
CA PHE A 184 -13.35 -5.83 13.61
C PHE A 184 -14.82 -5.82 13.16
N SER A 185 -15.69 -5.29 14.02
CA SER A 185 -17.11 -5.08 13.74
C SER A 185 -17.69 -4.06 14.73
N PRO A 186 -18.40 -3.02 14.26
CA PRO A 186 -18.58 -2.64 12.85
C PRO A 186 -17.29 -2.11 12.19
N ILE A 187 -17.21 -2.28 10.86
CA ILE A 187 -16.21 -1.64 9.99
C ILE A 187 -16.89 -0.50 9.27
N ILE A 188 -16.59 0.73 9.66
CA ILE A 188 -17.23 1.94 9.15
C ILE A 188 -16.25 2.64 8.21
N ALA A 189 -16.62 2.85 6.95
CA ALA A 189 -15.76 3.49 5.97
C ALA A 189 -16.39 4.76 5.40
N THR A 190 -15.59 5.82 5.18
CA THR A 190 -16.04 6.98 4.41
C THR A 190 -15.64 6.84 2.96
N ALA A 191 -16.56 7.12 2.03
CA ALA A 191 -16.29 7.08 0.58
C ALA A 191 -17.37 7.88 -0.19
N SER A 192 -17.18 8.03 -1.51
CA SER A 192 -18.30 8.37 -2.39
C SER A 192 -19.27 7.20 -2.45
N LEU A 193 -20.57 7.45 -2.27
CA LEU A 193 -21.59 6.40 -2.08
C LEU A 193 -21.74 5.44 -3.26
N HIS A 194 -21.35 5.82 -4.48
CA HIS A 194 -21.32 4.90 -5.62
C HIS A 194 -20.33 3.73 -5.45
N ASN A 195 -19.42 3.80 -4.47
CA ASN A 195 -18.52 2.71 -4.12
C ASN A 195 -19.06 1.79 -3.01
N THR A 196 -20.26 2.03 -2.49
CA THR A 196 -20.82 1.32 -1.32
C THR A 196 -20.79 -0.19 -1.48
N GLU A 197 -21.31 -0.72 -2.58
CA GLU A 197 -21.38 -2.17 -2.82
C GLU A 197 -19.99 -2.82 -2.94
N LEU A 198 -19.04 -2.11 -3.56
CA LEU A 198 -17.65 -2.56 -3.62
C LEU A 198 -17.05 -2.68 -2.22
N LEU A 199 -17.20 -1.64 -1.38
CA LEU A 199 -16.60 -1.63 -0.04
C LEU A 199 -17.26 -2.63 0.89
N LYS A 200 -18.58 -2.83 0.79
CA LYS A 200 -19.30 -3.89 1.51
C LYS A 200 -18.78 -5.27 1.08
N SER A 201 -18.52 -5.48 -0.21
CA SER A 201 -17.97 -6.74 -0.70
C SER A 201 -16.59 -7.05 -0.13
N TYR A 202 -15.82 -6.03 0.23
CA TYR A 202 -14.52 -6.17 0.92
C TYR A 202 -14.67 -6.37 2.43
N GLY A 203 -15.80 -6.01 3.02
CA GLY A 203 -16.07 -6.23 4.44
C GLY A 203 -16.51 -5.00 5.23
N ALA A 204 -16.64 -3.83 4.59
CA ALA A 204 -17.25 -2.68 5.27
C ALA A 204 -18.70 -3.03 5.66
N THR A 205 -19.04 -2.78 6.92
CA THR A 205 -20.42 -2.96 7.41
C THR A 205 -21.28 -1.73 7.10
N HIS A 206 -20.65 -0.56 7.16
CA HIS A 206 -21.28 0.74 6.91
C HIS A 206 -20.38 1.60 6.02
N VAL A 207 -21.00 2.30 5.08
CA VAL A 207 -20.33 3.27 4.22
C VAL A 207 -21.03 4.61 4.37
N LEU A 208 -20.31 5.61 4.87
CA LEU A 208 -20.78 6.98 5.06
C LEU A 208 -20.30 7.87 3.91
N ASP A 209 -21.13 8.83 3.50
CA ASP A 209 -20.73 9.78 2.46
C ASP A 209 -19.54 10.63 2.95
N ARG A 210 -18.46 10.64 2.20
CA ARG A 210 -17.26 11.45 2.48
C ARG A 210 -17.52 12.96 2.48
N ARG A 211 -18.69 13.40 2.02
CA ARG A 211 -19.10 14.80 1.95
C ARG A 211 -19.90 15.26 3.18
N LEU A 212 -20.20 14.37 4.10
CA LEU A 212 -20.84 14.75 5.36
C LEU A 212 -20.00 15.80 6.08
N SER A 213 -20.65 16.72 6.76
CA SER A 213 -19.99 17.63 7.68
C SER A 213 -19.31 16.84 8.83
N ALA A 214 -18.35 17.44 9.51
CA ALA A 214 -17.70 16.81 10.65
C ALA A 214 -18.71 16.38 11.73
N SER A 215 -19.67 17.26 12.07
CA SER A 215 -20.72 16.97 13.05
C SER A 215 -21.64 15.82 12.61
N ASP A 216 -22.05 15.80 11.34
CA ASP A 216 -22.94 14.76 10.82
C ASP A 216 -22.23 13.41 10.77
N LEU A 217 -20.93 13.39 10.42
CA LEU A 217 -20.13 12.18 10.39
C LEU A 217 -19.96 11.59 11.79
N ILE A 218 -19.61 12.42 12.79
CA ILE A 218 -19.49 12.00 14.19
C ILE A 218 -20.84 11.45 14.69
N THR A 219 -21.94 12.14 14.39
CA THR A 219 -23.29 11.71 14.74
C THR A 219 -23.64 10.37 14.07
N ALA A 220 -23.34 10.21 12.77
CA ALA A 220 -23.57 8.96 12.06
C ALA A 220 -22.77 7.79 12.66
N VAL A 221 -21.51 7.99 13.04
CA VAL A 221 -20.71 6.97 13.72
C VAL A 221 -21.32 6.60 15.07
N SER A 222 -21.78 7.57 15.87
CA SER A 222 -22.41 7.31 17.18
C SER A 222 -23.73 6.56 17.09
N HIS A 223 -24.47 6.71 16.00
CA HIS A 223 -25.68 5.94 15.73
C HIS A 223 -25.40 4.48 15.34
N ILE A 224 -24.21 4.21 14.76
CA ILE A 224 -23.81 2.85 14.37
C ILE A 224 -23.30 2.06 15.57
N THR A 225 -22.58 2.71 16.48
CA THR A 225 -21.99 2.04 17.64
C THR A 225 -21.83 3.00 18.83
N SER A 226 -22.13 2.49 20.02
CA SER A 226 -21.84 3.15 21.30
C SER A 226 -20.46 2.72 21.86
N ALA A 227 -19.84 1.71 21.28
CA ALA A 227 -18.51 1.25 21.72
C ALA A 227 -17.43 2.29 21.31
N PRO A 228 -16.42 2.51 22.17
CA PRO A 228 -15.37 3.50 21.90
C PRO A 228 -14.58 3.11 20.65
N ILE A 229 -14.34 4.06 19.76
CA ILE A 229 -13.50 3.87 18.57
C ILE A 229 -12.04 3.95 18.98
N GLN A 230 -11.39 2.80 19.12
CA GLN A 230 -9.98 2.72 19.53
C GLN A 230 -9.02 2.76 18.35
N ILE A 231 -9.50 2.47 17.13
CA ILE A 231 -8.68 2.51 15.90
C ILE A 231 -9.40 3.33 14.84
N VAL A 232 -8.72 4.35 14.35
CA VAL A 232 -9.10 5.11 13.16
C VAL A 232 -7.96 5.02 12.16
N TYR A 233 -8.26 4.70 10.91
CA TYR A 233 -7.28 4.71 9.82
C TYR A 233 -7.67 5.79 8.81
N ASP A 234 -6.88 6.85 8.70
CA ASP A 234 -7.09 7.88 7.68
C ASP A 234 -6.16 7.63 6.48
N SER A 235 -6.70 6.98 5.45
CA SER A 235 -5.99 6.73 4.20
C SER A 235 -6.05 7.89 3.20
N VAL A 236 -6.67 9.02 3.59
CA VAL A 236 -6.68 10.30 2.85
C VAL A 236 -5.63 11.24 3.44
N SER A 237 -5.64 11.39 4.76
CA SER A 237 -4.69 12.17 5.58
C SER A 237 -4.53 13.63 5.15
N LEU A 238 -5.63 14.27 4.72
CA LEU A 238 -5.68 15.73 4.60
C LEU A 238 -6.05 16.33 5.96
N GLN A 239 -5.72 17.59 6.18
CA GLN A 239 -5.98 18.27 7.45
C GLN A 239 -7.45 18.12 7.89
N ASP A 240 -8.39 18.31 6.97
CA ASP A 240 -9.81 18.19 7.29
C ASP A 240 -10.19 16.77 7.74
N THR A 241 -9.70 15.74 7.01
CA THR A 241 -10.00 14.34 7.37
C THR A 241 -9.30 13.94 8.66
N GLN A 242 -8.06 14.39 8.88
CA GLN A 242 -7.35 14.11 10.13
C GLN A 242 -8.03 14.72 11.34
N ASN A 243 -8.54 15.97 11.24
CA ASN A 243 -9.27 16.60 12.34
C ASN A 243 -10.53 15.84 12.72
N VAL A 244 -11.34 15.43 11.73
CA VAL A 244 -12.56 14.66 11.98
C VAL A 244 -12.22 13.26 12.49
N ALA A 245 -11.21 12.60 11.93
CA ALA A 245 -10.73 11.30 12.38
C ALA A 245 -10.27 11.34 13.85
N TYR A 246 -9.61 12.43 14.23
CA TYR A 246 -9.16 12.64 15.60
C TYR A 246 -10.33 12.90 16.57
N ASP A 247 -11.38 13.63 16.13
CA ASP A 247 -12.58 13.86 16.93
C ASP A 247 -13.35 12.55 17.17
N VAL A 248 -13.42 11.66 16.18
CA VAL A 248 -14.07 10.33 16.29
C VAL A 248 -13.28 9.38 17.21
N LEU A 249 -11.97 9.53 17.31
CA LEU A 249 -11.12 8.65 18.09
C LEU A 249 -11.41 8.81 19.60
N ALA A 250 -11.59 7.69 20.29
CA ALA A 250 -11.78 7.68 21.75
C ALA A 250 -10.44 7.88 22.50
N PRO A 251 -10.47 8.32 23.76
CA PRO A 251 -9.28 8.29 24.62
C PRO A 251 -8.66 6.89 24.70
N GLY A 252 -7.34 6.81 24.68
CA GLY A 252 -6.57 5.57 24.63
C GLY A 252 -6.47 4.97 23.21
N GLY A 253 -7.12 5.58 22.21
CA GLY A 253 -7.10 5.10 20.85
C GLY A 253 -5.90 5.55 20.02
N THR A 254 -5.73 4.92 18.86
CA THR A 254 -4.69 5.21 17.88
C THR A 254 -5.28 5.58 16.53
N MET A 255 -4.88 6.74 15.99
CA MET A 255 -5.16 7.15 14.62
C MET A 255 -3.93 6.89 13.75
N VAL A 256 -4.11 6.18 12.65
CA VAL A 256 -3.08 5.94 11.64
C VAL A 256 -3.28 6.91 10.48
N VAL A 257 -2.23 7.62 10.09
CA VAL A 257 -2.19 8.52 8.94
C VAL A 257 -1.13 8.08 7.93
N VAL A 258 -1.36 8.36 6.64
CA VAL A 258 -0.46 7.99 5.51
C VAL A 258 0.30 9.21 4.92
N LEU A 259 0.03 10.40 5.43
CA LEU A 259 0.75 11.65 5.14
C LEU A 259 1.17 12.28 6.47
N ASP A 260 1.96 13.34 6.39
CA ASP A 260 2.39 14.08 7.57
C ASP A 260 1.21 14.47 8.45
N GLU A 261 1.43 14.38 9.75
CA GLU A 261 0.44 14.77 10.72
C GLU A 261 0.06 16.25 10.58
N SER A 262 -1.22 16.53 10.51
CA SER A 262 -1.80 17.88 10.33
C SER A 262 -3.05 18.13 11.18
N VAL A 263 -3.22 17.39 12.27
CA VAL A 263 -4.28 17.64 13.27
C VAL A 263 -4.03 19.00 13.94
N ASP A 264 -5.12 19.79 14.10
CA ASP A 264 -5.04 21.06 14.79
C ASP A 264 -4.44 20.88 16.21
N PRO A 265 -3.34 21.58 16.53
CA PRO A 265 -2.69 21.46 17.84
C PRO A 265 -3.63 21.71 19.03
N SER A 266 -4.65 22.57 18.86
CA SER A 266 -5.63 22.88 19.92
C SER A 266 -6.54 21.72 20.29
N LYS A 267 -6.68 20.71 19.40
CA LYS A 267 -7.50 19.51 19.62
C LYS A 267 -6.74 18.38 20.30
N LYS A 268 -5.40 18.42 20.26
CA LYS A 268 -4.57 17.30 20.70
C LYS A 268 -4.62 17.11 22.21
N THR A 269 -4.79 15.86 22.60
CA THR A 269 -4.73 15.41 23.99
C THR A 269 -3.73 14.27 24.16
N PRO A 270 -3.08 14.12 25.31
CA PRO A 270 -2.08 13.08 25.52
C PRO A 270 -2.64 11.66 25.51
N GLU A 271 -3.96 11.51 25.65
CA GLU A 271 -4.62 10.20 25.66
C GLU A 271 -4.82 9.60 24.27
N LYS A 272 -4.71 10.41 23.21
CA LYS A 272 -4.92 9.96 21.83
C LYS A 272 -3.60 9.92 21.07
N LYS A 273 -3.30 8.76 20.49
CA LYS A 273 -2.07 8.55 19.74
C LYS A 273 -2.29 8.77 18.25
N ILE A 274 -1.36 9.45 17.59
CA ILE A 274 -1.29 9.56 16.13
C ILE A 274 0.00 8.87 15.68
N VAL A 275 -0.11 8.02 14.65
CA VAL A 275 1.03 7.32 14.07
C VAL A 275 1.06 7.56 12.56
N ASN A 276 2.25 7.87 12.03
CA ASN A 276 2.44 8.11 10.60
C ASN A 276 3.10 6.88 9.97
N VAL A 277 2.34 6.11 9.20
CA VAL A 277 2.86 4.91 8.54
C VAL A 277 3.67 5.26 7.29
N PHE A 278 4.88 4.75 7.22
CA PHE A 278 5.67 4.75 5.99
C PHE A 278 5.60 3.37 5.31
N GLY A 279 4.76 3.26 4.26
CA GLY A 279 4.46 2.01 3.54
C GLY A 279 5.61 1.52 2.66
N ASN A 280 6.75 1.20 3.24
CA ASN A 280 7.95 0.75 2.53
C ASN A 280 8.55 -0.49 3.20
N THR A 281 8.60 -1.62 2.48
CA THR A 281 9.14 -2.91 2.95
C THR A 281 10.64 -2.90 3.16
N HIS A 282 11.35 -1.99 2.49
CA HIS A 282 12.81 -2.00 2.42
C HIS A 282 13.49 -1.22 3.56
N VAL A 283 12.71 -0.55 4.41
CA VAL A 283 13.28 0.12 5.59
C VAL A 283 13.38 -0.85 6.76
N PRO A 284 14.46 -0.80 7.56
CA PRO A 284 14.75 -1.82 8.58
C PRO A 284 13.60 -2.08 9.56
N GLN A 285 12.94 -1.03 10.05
CA GLN A 285 11.85 -1.13 11.03
C GLN A 285 10.58 -1.80 10.49
N ASN A 286 10.42 -1.87 9.16
CA ASN A 286 9.26 -2.49 8.49
C ASN A 286 9.55 -3.89 7.99
N HIS A 287 10.83 -4.22 7.82
CA HIS A 287 11.28 -5.39 7.05
C HIS A 287 10.74 -6.71 7.60
N LYS A 288 10.89 -6.95 8.89
CA LYS A 288 10.47 -8.20 9.52
C LYS A 288 8.94 -8.43 9.41
N THR A 289 8.14 -7.39 9.65
CA THR A 289 6.68 -7.48 9.46
C THR A 289 6.33 -7.70 7.98
N SER A 290 7.04 -7.05 7.06
CA SER A 290 6.85 -7.23 5.61
C SER A 290 7.18 -8.65 5.15
N VAL A 291 8.31 -9.22 5.56
CA VAL A 291 8.68 -10.62 5.26
C VAL A 291 7.59 -11.58 5.77
N SER A 292 7.14 -11.39 7.02
CA SER A 292 6.05 -12.19 7.58
C SER A 292 4.75 -12.08 6.78
N LEU A 293 4.42 -10.90 6.27
CA LEU A 293 3.25 -10.68 5.42
C LEU A 293 3.41 -11.37 4.06
N TYR A 294 4.52 -11.11 3.36
CA TYR A 294 4.76 -11.65 2.02
C TYR A 294 4.77 -13.18 1.99
N SER A 295 5.24 -13.83 3.05
CA SER A 295 5.17 -15.30 3.18
C SER A 295 3.74 -15.86 3.18
N GLN A 296 2.73 -15.03 3.43
CA GLN A 296 1.31 -15.44 3.50
C GLN A 296 0.46 -14.91 2.35
N LEU A 297 0.95 -13.90 1.59
CA LEU A 297 0.13 -13.21 0.59
C LEU A 297 -0.38 -14.15 -0.51
N THR A 298 0.44 -15.06 -1.04
CA THR A 298 0.00 -16.04 -2.03
C THR A 298 -1.22 -16.83 -1.54
N SER A 299 -1.17 -17.38 -0.32
CA SER A 299 -2.28 -18.13 0.26
C SER A 299 -3.51 -17.28 0.56
N LEU A 300 -3.32 -16.03 1.00
CA LEU A 300 -4.43 -15.11 1.26
C LEU A 300 -5.17 -14.74 -0.03
N LEU A 301 -4.43 -14.54 -1.14
CA LEU A 301 -4.98 -14.26 -2.46
C LEU A 301 -5.67 -15.49 -3.07
N GLU A 302 -5.03 -16.66 -3.00
CA GLU A 302 -5.57 -17.93 -3.50
C GLU A 302 -6.93 -18.24 -2.87
N LYS A 303 -7.06 -18.02 -1.55
CA LYS A 303 -8.29 -18.23 -0.78
C LYS A 303 -9.31 -17.09 -0.92
N GLY A 304 -9.01 -16.03 -1.68
CA GLY A 304 -9.87 -14.86 -1.83
C GLY A 304 -10.10 -14.07 -0.52
N LEU A 305 -9.23 -14.28 0.48
CA LEU A 305 -9.29 -13.56 1.76
C LEU A 305 -8.81 -12.12 1.64
N ILE A 306 -7.85 -11.90 0.75
CA ILE A 306 -7.44 -10.59 0.24
C ILE A 306 -7.67 -10.61 -1.25
N ARG A 307 -8.30 -9.57 -1.77
CA ARG A 307 -8.58 -9.38 -3.19
C ARG A 307 -7.87 -8.13 -3.70
N PRO A 308 -7.29 -8.16 -4.91
CA PRO A 308 -6.69 -6.99 -5.53
C PRO A 308 -7.67 -5.82 -5.68
N ASN A 309 -7.14 -4.61 -5.81
CA ASN A 309 -7.95 -3.49 -6.26
C ASN A 309 -8.46 -3.74 -7.69
N ARG A 310 -9.59 -3.13 -8.06
CA ARG A 310 -9.98 -3.07 -9.46
C ARG A 310 -8.93 -2.31 -10.25
N VAL A 311 -8.67 -2.74 -11.47
CA VAL A 311 -7.62 -2.18 -12.32
C VAL A 311 -8.15 -1.67 -13.64
N GLU A 312 -7.46 -0.67 -14.19
CA GLU A 312 -7.64 -0.17 -15.56
C GLU A 312 -6.23 -0.12 -16.19
N VAL A 313 -6.08 -0.73 -17.35
CA VAL A 313 -4.82 -0.72 -18.08
C VAL A 313 -4.71 0.56 -18.90
N LEU A 314 -3.62 1.29 -18.71
CA LEU A 314 -3.29 2.45 -19.55
C LEU A 314 -2.83 1.98 -20.93
N PRO A 315 -3.18 2.69 -21.99
CA PRO A 315 -2.67 2.42 -23.33
C PRO A 315 -1.17 2.74 -23.42
N ASP A 316 -0.53 2.22 -24.44
CA ASP A 316 0.84 2.60 -24.88
C ASP A 316 1.94 2.38 -23.80
N GLY A 317 1.73 1.41 -22.90
CA GLY A 317 2.72 1.02 -21.91
C GLY A 317 3.15 2.17 -20.99
N LEU A 318 4.47 2.43 -20.92
CA LEU A 318 5.01 3.50 -20.05
C LEU A 318 4.67 4.90 -20.55
N THR A 319 4.40 5.09 -21.84
CA THR A 319 4.08 6.42 -22.42
C THR A 319 2.68 6.88 -22.03
N GLY A 320 1.77 5.97 -21.64
CA GLY A 320 0.45 6.31 -21.09
C GLY A 320 0.46 6.81 -19.64
N ILE A 321 1.60 6.70 -18.94
CA ILE A 321 1.70 7.09 -17.52
C ILE A 321 1.40 8.59 -17.27
N PRO A 322 1.94 9.54 -18.04
CA PRO A 322 1.64 10.97 -17.83
C PRO A 322 0.14 11.29 -17.88
N ASP A 323 -0.59 10.75 -18.85
CA ASP A 323 -2.04 10.94 -18.97
C ASP A 323 -2.80 10.29 -17.80
N GLY A 324 -2.38 9.10 -17.38
CA GLY A 324 -2.92 8.45 -16.18
C GLY A 324 -2.74 9.30 -14.92
N LEU A 325 -1.56 9.94 -14.75
CA LEU A 325 -1.29 10.85 -13.63
C LEU A 325 -2.16 12.11 -13.68
N GLU A 326 -2.39 12.67 -14.88
CA GLU A 326 -3.25 13.85 -15.03
C GLU A 326 -4.72 13.51 -14.71
N ARG A 327 -5.20 12.32 -15.09
CA ARG A 327 -6.54 11.83 -14.70
C ARG A 327 -6.68 11.69 -13.19
N ILE A 328 -5.67 11.15 -12.50
CA ILE A 328 -5.66 11.06 -11.03
C ILE A 328 -5.72 12.46 -10.41
N LYS A 329 -4.92 13.38 -10.90
CA LYS A 329 -4.87 14.78 -10.45
C LYS A 329 -6.24 15.48 -10.57
N ASN A 330 -6.96 15.18 -11.62
CA ASN A 330 -8.27 15.77 -11.93
C ASN A 330 -9.44 15.00 -11.28
N ASN A 331 -9.17 14.08 -10.33
CA ASN A 331 -10.16 13.24 -9.63
C ASN A 331 -11.05 12.40 -10.57
N GLN A 332 -10.53 11.99 -11.74
CA GLN A 332 -11.23 11.19 -12.73
C GLN A 332 -11.07 9.68 -12.50
N VAL A 333 -10.38 9.29 -11.46
CA VAL A 333 -10.14 7.88 -11.08
C VAL A 333 -10.76 7.60 -9.72
N SER A 334 -11.66 6.62 -9.64
CA SER A 334 -12.36 6.27 -8.40
C SER A 334 -12.35 4.77 -8.14
N ALA A 335 -11.79 4.36 -7.01
CA ALA A 335 -11.70 2.97 -6.56
C ALA A 335 -11.10 1.99 -7.59
N VAL A 336 -10.24 2.50 -8.46
CA VAL A 336 -9.51 1.77 -9.51
C VAL A 336 -8.03 2.11 -9.41
N LYS A 337 -7.16 1.17 -9.74
CA LYS A 337 -5.72 1.40 -9.87
C LYS A 337 -5.32 1.37 -11.34
N LEU A 338 -4.58 2.38 -11.80
CA LEU A 338 -4.10 2.46 -13.17
C LEU A 338 -2.84 1.61 -13.32
N ILE A 339 -2.81 0.74 -14.33
CA ILE A 339 -1.72 -0.20 -14.60
C ILE A 339 -1.07 0.17 -15.94
N ALA A 340 0.26 0.28 -15.94
CA ALA A 340 1.04 0.34 -17.16
C ALA A 340 1.67 -1.03 -17.45
N ARG A 341 1.74 -1.42 -18.71
CA ARG A 341 2.43 -2.63 -19.18
C ARG A 341 3.70 -2.22 -19.91
N PRO A 342 4.86 -2.19 -19.21
CA PRO A 342 6.10 -1.65 -19.79
C PRO A 342 6.52 -2.30 -21.11
N GLN A 343 6.18 -3.57 -21.33
CA GLN A 343 6.50 -4.30 -22.56
C GLN A 343 5.69 -3.84 -23.78
N GLU A 344 4.58 -3.12 -23.57
CA GLU A 344 3.75 -2.55 -24.65
C GLU A 344 4.22 -1.12 -25.04
N THR A 345 5.33 -0.66 -24.46
CA THR A 345 5.93 0.64 -24.79
C THR A 345 6.62 0.55 -26.14
N ALA A 346 6.22 1.40 -27.09
CA ALA A 346 6.81 1.52 -28.43
C ALA A 346 8.22 2.13 -28.38
#